data_905b99ecd43d713df85a1a1f4e799993
#
_entry.id   905b99ecd43d713df85a1a1f4e799993
#
_cell.length_a   1.000
_cell.length_b   1.000
_cell.length_c   1.000
_cell.angle_alpha   90.00
_cell.angle_beta   90.00
_cell.angle_gamma   90.00
#
_symmetry.space_group_name_H-M   'P 1'
#
loop_
_entity.id
_entity.type
_entity.pdbx_description
1 polymer ?
#
loop_
_entity_poly.entity_id
_entity_poly.type
_entity_poly.pdbx_seq_one_letter_code
_entity_poly.pdbx_strand_id
1 'polypeptide(L)'
;EKLNDWWTGGRTFCDQDDPRAVGGYYTQDDIREVVAYAAERHITVIPEIEMPGHSEEVLATYPELSCSGKPYVDADYCIGNEKTFEFLENVLLEVMDLFPSEYIHIGGDEASKNGWRNCPRCKKRMADEHLASVEELQSYMIHRIERFLNDHGRKLIGWDEIIEGGLTPTATVMSWRGEEGAIHAVKAGNAAIMTPGKYCYLDAYQDAPNTQPLAIGGYLTLEKAYSFEPVPDSLSTEEAALIKGVQGNVWTEYMPTPEHTEYMIYPLSLIHI
;
A
#
# COMPACT_ATOMS: atom_id res chain seq x y z
N GLU A 1 -12.51 -18.50 -7.86
CA GLU A 1 -11.76 -19.77 -7.93
C GLU A 1 -10.25 -19.54 -8.01
N LYS A 2 -9.76 -18.62 -8.86
CA LYS A 2 -8.32 -18.32 -8.96
C LYS A 2 -7.76 -17.56 -7.78
N LEU A 3 -8.53 -16.68 -7.17
CA LEU A 3 -8.18 -16.03 -5.90
C LEU A 3 -8.02 -17.07 -4.78
N ASN A 4 -8.90 -18.07 -4.72
CA ASN A 4 -8.77 -19.16 -3.78
C ASN A 4 -7.53 -20.02 -4.03
N ASP A 5 -7.18 -20.30 -5.29
CA ASP A 5 -5.97 -21.04 -5.65
C ASP A 5 -4.69 -20.26 -5.29
N TRP A 6 -4.70 -18.96 -5.47
CA TRP A 6 -3.60 -18.08 -5.06
C TRP A 6 -3.38 -18.13 -3.54
N TRP A 7 -4.46 -18.04 -2.76
CA TRP A 7 -4.42 -18.05 -1.30
C TRP A 7 -4.10 -19.42 -0.71
N THR A 8 -4.52 -20.50 -1.36
CA THR A 8 -4.26 -21.88 -0.92
C THR A 8 -2.90 -22.45 -1.35
N GLY A 9 -2.05 -21.64 -1.95
CA GLY A 9 -0.65 -22.00 -2.25
C GLY A 9 -0.35 -22.46 -3.68
N GLY A 10 -1.31 -22.28 -4.58
CA GLY A 10 -1.12 -22.59 -6.00
C GLY A 10 -1.35 -21.36 -6.88
N ARG A 11 -0.31 -20.59 -7.17
CA ARG A 11 -0.39 -19.59 -8.24
C ARG A 11 -0.44 -20.32 -9.57
N THR A 12 -1.62 -20.41 -10.17
CA THR A 12 -1.77 -20.98 -11.50
C THR A 12 -1.85 -19.82 -12.49
N PHE A 13 -0.74 -19.55 -13.16
CA PHE A 13 -0.78 -18.70 -14.35
C PHE A 13 -1.51 -19.47 -15.45
N CYS A 14 -2.47 -18.83 -16.10
CA CYS A 14 -3.14 -19.39 -17.24
C CYS A 14 -2.94 -18.49 -18.45
N ASP A 15 -2.96 -19.09 -19.64
CA ASP A 15 -2.95 -18.35 -20.88
C ASP A 15 -4.13 -17.36 -20.92
N GLN A 16 -3.98 -16.23 -21.60
CA GLN A 16 -5.03 -15.22 -21.75
C GLN A 16 -6.33 -15.79 -22.35
N ASP A 17 -6.20 -16.85 -23.16
CA ASP A 17 -7.31 -17.53 -23.81
C ASP A 17 -8.04 -18.55 -22.91
N ASP A 18 -7.55 -18.81 -21.69
CA ASP A 18 -8.24 -19.68 -20.73
C ASP A 18 -9.56 -19.00 -20.29
N PRO A 19 -10.73 -19.65 -20.51
CA PRO A 19 -12.02 -19.06 -20.14
C PRO A 19 -12.17 -18.80 -18.63
N ARG A 20 -11.27 -19.33 -17.82
CA ARG A 20 -11.21 -19.06 -16.39
C ARG A 20 -10.28 -17.87 -16.07
N ALA A 21 -9.60 -17.32 -17.07
CA ALA A 21 -8.73 -16.18 -16.86
C ALA A 21 -9.58 -14.97 -16.47
N VAL A 22 -9.29 -14.42 -15.30
CA VAL A 22 -9.81 -13.14 -14.86
C VAL A 22 -8.68 -12.14 -14.99
N GLY A 23 -8.92 -11.07 -15.71
CA GLY A 23 -7.93 -10.03 -15.90
C GLY A 23 -8.58 -8.80 -16.53
N GLY A 24 -7.95 -7.67 -16.31
CA GLY A 24 -8.39 -6.39 -16.85
C GLY A 24 -7.48 -5.30 -16.32
N TYR A 25 -7.58 -4.15 -16.94
CA TYR A 25 -6.90 -2.93 -16.51
C TYR A 25 -7.76 -1.73 -16.89
N TYR A 26 -7.61 -0.67 -16.13
CA TYR A 26 -8.21 0.60 -16.49
C TYR A 26 -7.37 1.30 -17.55
N THR A 27 -8.02 1.81 -18.59
CA THR A 27 -7.35 2.72 -19.53
C THR A 27 -7.10 4.08 -18.85
N GLN A 28 -6.22 4.88 -19.42
CA GLN A 28 -6.01 6.25 -18.91
C GLN A 28 -7.32 7.08 -18.98
N ASP A 29 -8.17 6.83 -19.97
CA ASP A 29 -9.46 7.53 -20.10
C ASP A 29 -10.46 7.10 -19.01
N ASP A 30 -10.49 5.80 -18.65
CA ASP A 30 -11.28 5.32 -17.52
C ASP A 30 -10.83 6.00 -16.21
N ILE A 31 -9.51 6.13 -15.99
CA ILE A 31 -8.98 6.82 -14.81
C ILE A 31 -9.37 8.29 -14.81
N ARG A 32 -9.27 8.99 -15.94
CA ARG A 32 -9.69 10.40 -16.04
C ARG A 32 -11.18 10.56 -15.74
N GLU A 33 -12.02 9.63 -16.20
CA GLU A 33 -13.46 9.61 -15.88
C GLU A 33 -13.70 9.44 -14.37
N VAL A 34 -13.03 8.47 -13.74
CA VAL A 34 -13.13 8.22 -12.29
C VAL A 34 -12.69 9.46 -11.48
N VAL A 35 -11.56 10.05 -11.85
CA VAL A 35 -11.03 11.25 -11.17
C VAL A 35 -11.98 12.43 -11.32
N ALA A 36 -12.55 12.65 -12.51
CA ALA A 36 -13.51 13.72 -12.76
C ALA A 36 -14.80 13.50 -11.97
N TYR A 37 -15.34 12.29 -11.98
CA TYR A 37 -16.54 11.91 -11.23
C TYR A 37 -16.37 12.10 -9.72
N ALA A 38 -15.22 11.74 -9.18
CA ALA A 38 -14.86 11.94 -7.78
C ALA A 38 -14.75 13.45 -7.43
N ALA A 39 -14.10 14.22 -8.29
CA ALA A 39 -13.90 15.66 -8.09
C ALA A 39 -15.23 16.43 -8.02
N GLU A 40 -16.24 16.09 -8.85
CA GLU A 40 -17.60 16.64 -8.77
C GLU A 40 -18.26 16.41 -7.39
N ARG A 41 -17.78 15.43 -6.64
CA ARG A 41 -18.27 15.04 -5.30
C ARG A 41 -17.33 15.46 -4.18
N HIS A 42 -16.35 16.31 -4.51
CA HIS A 42 -15.33 16.76 -3.56
C HIS A 42 -14.49 15.62 -2.95
N ILE A 43 -14.31 14.52 -3.72
CA ILE A 43 -13.50 13.38 -3.34
C ILE A 43 -12.18 13.45 -4.11
N THR A 44 -11.06 13.37 -3.39
CA THR A 44 -9.73 13.24 -4.00
C THR A 44 -9.39 11.76 -4.17
N VAL A 45 -9.06 11.36 -5.38
CA VAL A 45 -8.54 10.02 -5.65
C VAL A 45 -7.02 10.05 -5.47
N ILE A 46 -6.52 9.30 -4.50
CA ILE A 46 -5.09 9.14 -4.24
C ILE A 46 -4.66 7.80 -4.84
N PRO A 47 -3.76 7.78 -5.85
CA PRO A 47 -3.28 6.53 -6.40
C PRO A 47 -2.27 5.87 -5.46
N GLU A 48 -2.28 4.55 -5.42
CA GLU A 48 -1.26 3.73 -4.78
C GLU A 48 -0.48 2.95 -5.82
N ILE A 49 0.84 3.11 -5.83
CA ILE A 49 1.79 2.40 -6.69
C ILE A 49 2.76 1.67 -5.78
N GLU A 50 2.58 0.37 -5.69
CA GLU A 50 3.27 -0.48 -4.73
C GLU A 50 4.78 -0.58 -4.99
N MET A 51 5.56 -0.36 -3.96
CA MET A 51 7.02 -0.52 -3.92
C MET A 51 7.53 -0.52 -2.46
N PRO A 52 8.56 -1.28 -2.12
CA PRO A 52 9.34 -2.21 -2.94
C PRO A 52 8.73 -3.60 -3.06
N GLY A 53 7.79 -3.98 -2.20
CA GLY A 53 7.12 -5.28 -2.14
C GLY A 53 5.91 -5.37 -3.07
N HIS A 54 5.09 -6.42 -2.90
CA HIS A 54 3.84 -6.66 -3.66
C HIS A 54 3.95 -6.42 -5.18
N SER A 55 5.10 -6.73 -5.77
CA SER A 55 5.45 -6.36 -7.16
C SER A 55 5.68 -7.57 -8.05
N GLU A 56 5.14 -8.72 -7.69
CA GLU A 56 5.37 -10.00 -8.39
C GLU A 56 4.90 -9.98 -9.84
N GLU A 57 3.79 -9.31 -10.13
CA GLU A 57 3.22 -9.21 -11.48
C GLU A 57 4.15 -8.38 -12.38
N VAL A 58 4.67 -7.28 -11.86
CA VAL A 58 5.63 -6.44 -12.56
C VAL A 58 6.94 -7.20 -12.77
N LEU A 59 7.44 -7.87 -11.73
CA LEU A 59 8.70 -8.64 -11.80
C LEU A 59 8.58 -9.91 -12.63
N ALA A 60 7.36 -10.43 -12.81
CA ALA A 60 7.11 -11.50 -13.77
C ALA A 60 7.27 -11.02 -15.22
N THR A 61 6.87 -9.76 -15.48
CA THR A 61 6.94 -9.12 -16.81
C THR A 61 8.30 -8.49 -17.07
N TYR A 62 8.92 -7.88 -16.05
CA TYR A 62 10.21 -7.20 -16.09
C TYR A 62 11.20 -7.82 -15.08
N PRO A 63 11.61 -9.09 -15.28
CA PRO A 63 12.40 -9.82 -14.29
C PRO A 63 13.76 -9.19 -14.01
N GLU A 64 14.31 -8.39 -14.94
CA GLU A 64 15.55 -7.64 -14.75
C GLU A 64 15.51 -6.60 -13.62
N LEU A 65 14.31 -6.20 -13.18
CA LEU A 65 14.11 -5.29 -12.05
C LEU A 65 14.19 -6.02 -10.70
N SER A 66 14.20 -7.35 -10.69
CA SER A 66 14.33 -8.19 -9.49
C SER A 66 15.78 -8.52 -9.17
N CYS A 67 16.03 -9.02 -7.94
CA CYS A 67 17.35 -9.46 -7.51
C CYS A 67 17.83 -10.71 -8.24
N SER A 68 16.93 -11.65 -8.50
CA SER A 68 17.25 -12.91 -9.20
C SER A 68 17.35 -12.75 -10.72
N GLY A 69 16.72 -11.75 -11.30
CA GLY A 69 16.56 -11.59 -12.74
C GLY A 69 15.66 -12.66 -13.37
N LYS A 70 14.80 -13.30 -12.58
CA LYS A 70 13.92 -14.39 -13.03
C LYS A 70 12.47 -14.08 -12.67
N PRO A 71 11.51 -14.37 -13.60
CA PRO A 71 10.10 -14.22 -13.31
C PRO A 71 9.67 -15.17 -12.17
N TYR A 72 8.71 -14.72 -11.36
CA TYR A 72 8.07 -15.50 -10.28
C TYR A 72 8.99 -15.97 -9.14
N VAL A 73 10.15 -15.35 -8.97
CA VAL A 73 11.11 -15.71 -7.90
C VAL A 73 11.15 -14.69 -6.77
N ASP A 74 11.10 -13.41 -7.13
CA ASP A 74 11.13 -12.31 -6.16
C ASP A 74 9.79 -11.57 -6.17
N ALA A 75 9.38 -11.09 -5.00
CA ALA A 75 8.23 -10.21 -4.81
C ALA A 75 8.64 -8.73 -4.63
N ASP A 76 9.93 -8.50 -4.37
CA ASP A 76 10.49 -7.18 -4.09
C ASP A 76 11.39 -6.70 -5.23
N TYR A 77 11.30 -5.43 -5.57
CA TYR A 77 12.24 -4.79 -6.50
C TYR A 77 13.68 -4.86 -6.00
N CYS A 78 14.63 -4.93 -6.93
CA CYS A 78 16.06 -4.84 -6.62
C CYS A 78 16.49 -3.38 -6.40
N ILE A 79 16.64 -2.95 -5.17
CA ILE A 79 17.04 -1.57 -4.82
C ILE A 79 18.48 -1.26 -5.23
N GLY A 80 19.32 -2.26 -5.43
CA GLY A 80 20.67 -2.10 -5.98
C GLY A 80 20.72 -1.82 -7.48
N ASN A 81 19.59 -1.86 -8.19
CA ASN A 81 19.50 -1.69 -9.63
C ASN A 81 18.94 -0.32 -10.00
N GLU A 82 19.73 0.52 -10.71
CA GLU A 82 19.24 1.85 -11.15
C GLU A 82 18.03 1.76 -12.08
N LYS A 83 17.92 0.71 -12.90
CA LYS A 83 16.75 0.52 -13.77
C LYS A 83 15.44 0.40 -13.00
N THR A 84 15.48 -0.05 -11.75
CA THR A 84 14.31 -0.08 -10.87
C THR A 84 13.80 1.35 -10.65
N PHE A 85 14.68 2.27 -10.33
CA PHE A 85 14.31 3.66 -10.11
C PHE A 85 13.85 4.34 -11.40
N GLU A 86 14.57 4.14 -12.51
CA GLU A 86 14.15 4.66 -13.82
C GLU A 86 12.74 4.18 -14.19
N PHE A 87 12.44 2.90 -13.95
CA PHE A 87 11.11 2.33 -14.19
C PHE A 87 10.05 2.97 -13.30
N LEU A 88 10.27 3.00 -11.98
CA LEU A 88 9.32 3.54 -11.02
C LEU A 88 9.10 5.04 -11.19
N GLU A 89 10.15 5.81 -11.45
CA GLU A 89 10.06 7.24 -11.73
C GLU A 89 9.22 7.51 -13.00
N ASN A 90 9.37 6.70 -14.06
CA ASN A 90 8.54 6.81 -15.26
C ASN A 90 7.06 6.45 -15.00
N VAL A 91 6.80 5.41 -14.22
CA VAL A 91 5.43 5.06 -13.79
C VAL A 91 4.82 6.20 -12.98
N LEU A 92 5.56 6.76 -12.02
CA LEU A 92 5.08 7.87 -11.20
C LEU A 92 4.80 9.13 -12.01
N LEU A 93 5.58 9.43 -13.06
CA LEU A 93 5.30 10.55 -13.97
C LEU A 93 3.96 10.37 -14.69
N GLU A 94 3.67 9.18 -15.21
CA GLU A 94 2.39 8.88 -15.85
C GLU A 94 1.23 8.96 -14.86
N VAL A 95 1.41 8.43 -13.66
CA VAL A 95 0.42 8.50 -12.58
C VAL A 95 0.13 9.95 -12.19
N MET A 96 1.15 10.78 -12.03
CA MET A 96 1.00 12.19 -11.68
C MET A 96 0.29 13.02 -12.75
N ASP A 97 0.38 12.61 -14.03
CA ASP A 97 -0.40 13.23 -15.13
C ASP A 97 -1.90 12.89 -15.04
N LEU A 98 -2.22 11.70 -14.56
CA LEU A 98 -3.61 11.22 -14.45
C LEU A 98 -4.30 11.68 -13.16
N PHE A 99 -3.57 11.75 -12.05
CA PHE A 99 -4.12 12.02 -10.73
C PHE A 99 -3.67 13.40 -10.22
N PRO A 100 -4.59 14.36 -10.04
CA PRO A 100 -4.26 15.70 -9.54
C PRO A 100 -3.99 15.74 -8.03
N SER A 101 -4.08 14.62 -7.33
CA SER A 101 -3.86 14.53 -5.89
C SER A 101 -2.50 15.10 -5.48
N GLU A 102 -2.48 15.86 -4.41
CA GLU A 102 -1.24 16.30 -3.76
C GLU A 102 -0.41 15.10 -3.27
N TYR A 103 -1.07 13.99 -2.97
CA TYR A 103 -0.46 12.79 -2.41
C TYR A 103 -0.39 11.67 -3.43
N ILE A 104 0.71 10.92 -3.37
CA ILE A 104 0.90 9.63 -4.03
C ILE A 104 1.23 8.61 -2.95
N HIS A 105 0.46 7.54 -2.86
CA HIS A 105 0.75 6.44 -1.97
C HIS A 105 1.70 5.45 -2.67
N ILE A 106 2.74 5.02 -1.98
CA ILE A 106 3.76 4.15 -2.56
C ILE A 106 3.75 2.72 -1.97
N GLY A 107 2.74 2.39 -1.16
CA GLY A 107 2.72 1.13 -0.41
C GLY A 107 3.80 1.12 0.67
N GLY A 108 4.82 0.32 0.48
CA GLY A 108 5.96 0.22 1.39
C GLY A 108 5.87 -0.94 2.37
N ASP A 109 4.73 -1.65 2.38
CA ASP A 109 4.41 -2.73 3.28
C ASP A 109 5.00 -4.08 2.84
N GLU A 110 5.12 -4.96 3.81
CA GLU A 110 5.40 -6.40 3.70
C GLU A 110 6.57 -6.80 2.79
N ALA A 111 7.51 -5.89 2.49
CA ALA A 111 8.70 -6.26 1.74
C ALA A 111 9.48 -7.36 2.47
N SER A 112 9.69 -8.48 1.79
CA SER A 112 10.35 -9.64 2.39
C SER A 112 11.83 -9.39 2.67
N LYS A 113 12.48 -8.52 1.87
CA LYS A 113 13.90 -8.15 1.94
C LYS A 113 14.88 -9.34 1.74
N ASN A 114 14.34 -10.54 1.48
CA ASN A 114 15.14 -11.77 1.39
C ASN A 114 16.10 -11.73 0.20
N GLY A 115 15.63 -11.25 -0.96
CA GLY A 115 16.45 -11.10 -2.16
C GLY A 115 17.63 -10.16 -1.93
N TRP A 116 17.43 -9.06 -1.19
CA TRP A 116 18.43 -8.01 -0.98
C TRP A 116 19.64 -8.50 -0.18
N ARG A 117 19.42 -9.36 0.82
CA ARG A 117 20.47 -9.88 1.72
C ARG A 117 21.60 -10.59 0.99
N ASN A 118 21.28 -11.20 -0.16
CA ASN A 118 22.24 -11.98 -0.95
C ASN A 118 22.59 -11.36 -2.30
N CYS A 119 21.82 -10.36 -2.77
CA CYS A 119 22.02 -9.71 -4.06
C CYS A 119 23.32 -8.88 -4.08
N PRO A 120 24.25 -9.14 -5.03
CA PRO A 120 25.48 -8.36 -5.13
C PRO A 120 25.22 -6.87 -5.42
N ARG A 121 24.18 -6.53 -6.17
CA ARG A 121 23.82 -5.14 -6.49
C ARG A 121 23.32 -4.41 -5.24
N CYS A 122 22.45 -5.06 -4.44
CA CYS A 122 21.97 -4.47 -3.18
C CYS A 122 23.10 -4.32 -2.16
N LYS A 123 23.97 -5.32 -2.03
CA LYS A 123 25.17 -5.22 -1.17
C LYS A 123 26.10 -4.08 -1.60
N LYS A 124 26.28 -3.91 -2.92
CA LYS A 124 27.09 -2.80 -3.43
C LYS A 124 26.45 -1.46 -3.09
N ARG A 125 25.15 -1.31 -3.31
CA ARG A 125 24.38 -0.10 -2.95
C ARG A 125 24.53 0.20 -1.46
N MET A 126 24.34 -0.80 -0.60
CA MET A 126 24.52 -0.63 0.85
C MET A 126 25.92 -0.15 1.21
N ALA A 127 26.95 -0.69 0.57
CA ALA A 127 28.32 -0.27 0.81
C ALA A 127 28.59 1.16 0.30
N ASP A 128 28.15 1.50 -0.91
CA ASP A 128 28.34 2.81 -1.53
C ASP A 128 27.63 3.93 -0.73
N GLU A 129 26.43 3.63 -0.19
CA GLU A 129 25.59 4.58 0.56
C GLU A 129 25.77 4.48 2.08
N HIS A 130 26.73 3.65 2.54
CA HIS A 130 27.04 3.44 3.96
C HIS A 130 25.84 2.93 4.80
N LEU A 131 24.99 2.09 4.23
CA LEU A 131 23.81 1.52 4.89
C LEU A 131 24.20 0.26 5.66
N ALA A 132 23.78 0.17 6.92
CA ALA A 132 24.15 -0.92 7.82
C ALA A 132 23.21 -2.14 7.71
N SER A 133 21.99 -1.96 7.22
CA SER A 133 20.97 -3.01 7.18
C SER A 133 20.07 -2.94 5.93
N VAL A 134 19.30 -4.00 5.69
CA VAL A 134 18.30 -4.00 4.61
C VAL A 134 17.11 -3.09 4.91
N GLU A 135 16.85 -2.81 6.18
CA GLU A 135 15.86 -1.81 6.60
C GLU A 135 16.32 -0.40 6.20
N GLU A 136 17.60 -0.09 6.37
CA GLU A 136 18.17 1.17 5.87
C GLU A 136 18.21 1.21 4.34
N LEU A 137 18.38 0.07 3.67
CA LEU A 137 18.26 -0.01 2.20
C LEU A 137 16.83 0.30 1.73
N GLN A 138 15.81 -0.19 2.44
CA GLN A 138 14.42 0.20 2.19
C GLN A 138 14.23 1.70 2.41
N SER A 139 14.69 2.23 3.53
CA SER A 139 14.63 3.67 3.83
C SER A 139 15.32 4.50 2.74
N TYR A 140 16.48 4.07 2.24
CA TYR A 140 17.15 4.72 1.10
C TYR A 140 16.23 4.84 -0.12
N MET A 141 15.51 3.76 -0.46
CA MET A 141 14.55 3.79 -1.57
C MET A 141 13.43 4.80 -1.29
N ILE A 142 12.83 4.74 -0.11
CA ILE A 142 11.74 5.65 0.28
C ILE A 142 12.19 7.10 0.20
N HIS A 143 13.37 7.45 0.72
CA HIS A 143 13.94 8.80 0.63
C HIS A 143 14.17 9.26 -0.80
N ARG A 144 14.60 8.36 -1.70
CA ARG A 144 14.83 8.69 -3.09
C ARG A 144 13.51 8.98 -3.83
N ILE A 145 12.51 8.14 -3.60
CA ILE A 145 11.17 8.32 -4.20
C ILE A 145 10.49 9.56 -3.60
N GLU A 146 10.60 9.79 -2.29
CA GLU A 146 10.07 11.02 -1.68
C GLU A 146 10.65 12.28 -2.33
N ARG A 147 11.97 12.34 -2.49
CA ARG A 147 12.61 13.47 -3.19
C ARG A 147 12.06 13.64 -4.59
N PHE A 148 11.96 12.55 -5.34
CA PHE A 148 11.42 12.59 -6.70
C PHE A 148 9.99 13.15 -6.70
N LEU A 149 9.11 12.69 -5.81
CA LEU A 149 7.75 13.21 -5.69
C LEU A 149 7.72 14.68 -5.28
N ASN A 150 8.53 15.07 -4.30
CA ASN A 150 8.63 16.46 -3.83
C ASN A 150 9.13 17.41 -4.94
N ASP A 151 10.09 17.00 -5.75
CA ASP A 151 10.59 17.76 -6.89
C ASP A 151 9.50 17.98 -7.96
N HIS A 152 8.48 17.13 -7.98
CA HIS A 152 7.29 17.24 -8.84
C HIS A 152 6.07 17.84 -8.11
N GLY A 153 6.25 18.42 -6.92
CA GLY A 153 5.18 19.07 -6.16
C GLY A 153 4.18 18.11 -5.53
N ARG A 154 4.56 16.85 -5.33
CA ARG A 154 3.74 15.81 -4.71
C ARG A 154 4.31 15.42 -3.34
N LYS A 155 3.48 14.82 -2.49
CA LYS A 155 3.85 14.28 -1.18
C LYS A 155 3.67 12.77 -1.15
N LEU A 156 4.55 12.11 -0.42
CA LEU A 156 4.51 10.67 -0.26
C LEU A 156 3.58 10.27 0.89
N ILE A 157 2.76 9.26 0.66
CA ILE A 157 2.13 8.45 1.72
C ILE A 157 2.71 7.04 1.60
N GLY A 158 2.89 6.35 2.72
CA GLY A 158 3.18 4.91 2.74
C GLY A 158 2.67 4.26 4.01
N TRP A 159 2.54 2.94 3.96
CA TRP A 159 2.21 2.14 5.14
C TRP A 159 3.28 2.28 6.21
N ASP A 160 2.98 1.95 7.45
CA ASP A 160 3.86 2.26 8.58
C ASP A 160 5.23 1.56 8.56
N GLU A 161 5.46 0.62 7.66
CA GLU A 161 6.78 0.05 7.40
C GLU A 161 7.79 1.05 6.81
N ILE A 162 7.33 2.17 6.24
CA ILE A 162 8.24 3.22 5.77
C ILE A 162 9.04 3.89 6.89
N ILE A 163 8.68 3.64 8.15
CA ILE A 163 9.43 4.09 9.33
C ILE A 163 10.71 3.28 9.51
N GLU A 164 10.73 2.04 9.05
CA GLU A 164 11.84 1.12 9.24
C GLU A 164 13.11 1.62 8.55
N GLY A 165 14.21 1.67 9.29
CA GLY A 165 15.50 2.17 8.78
C GLY A 165 15.62 3.69 8.70
N GLY A 166 14.57 4.42 9.04
CA GLY A 166 14.56 5.89 9.11
C GLY A 166 13.40 6.52 8.33
N LEU A 167 12.60 7.31 9.02
CA LEU A 167 11.46 8.02 8.45
C LEU A 167 11.93 9.23 7.63
N THR A 168 11.34 9.41 6.47
CA THR A 168 11.58 10.58 5.60
C THR A 168 10.92 11.84 6.15
N PRO A 169 11.44 13.03 5.88
CA PRO A 169 11.01 14.25 6.60
C PRO A 169 9.60 14.75 6.23
N THR A 170 9.08 14.42 5.04
CA THR A 170 7.79 14.96 4.56
C THR A 170 6.72 13.90 4.31
N ALA A 171 7.05 12.62 4.49
CA ALA A 171 6.12 11.53 4.27
C ALA A 171 4.97 11.56 5.28
N THR A 172 3.79 11.16 4.83
CA THR A 172 2.65 10.83 5.68
C THR A 172 2.63 9.33 5.91
N VAL A 173 2.52 8.92 7.16
CA VAL A 173 2.49 7.50 7.56
C VAL A 173 1.05 7.02 7.69
N MET A 174 0.71 5.94 6.98
CA MET A 174 -0.58 5.26 7.13
C MET A 174 -0.40 4.04 8.04
N SER A 175 -0.93 4.13 9.27
CA SER A 175 -0.67 3.16 10.34
C SER A 175 -1.72 2.06 10.35
N TRP A 176 -1.36 0.87 9.84
CA TRP A 176 -2.28 -0.26 9.70
C TRP A 176 -2.01 -1.40 10.70
N ARG A 177 -0.76 -1.62 11.10
CA ARG A 177 -0.37 -2.67 12.06
C ARG A 177 -0.85 -2.39 13.49
N GLY A 178 -1.22 -1.14 13.76
CA GLY A 178 -1.70 -0.64 15.05
C GLY A 178 -1.71 0.89 15.05
N GLU A 179 -1.66 1.48 16.23
CA GLU A 179 -1.60 2.94 16.41
C GLU A 179 -0.15 3.44 16.56
N GLU A 180 0.78 2.53 16.86
CA GLU A 180 2.16 2.84 17.22
C GLU A 180 2.92 3.52 16.08
N GLY A 181 2.65 3.11 14.83
CA GLY A 181 3.25 3.74 13.64
C GLY A 181 2.87 5.22 13.52
N ALA A 182 1.59 5.54 13.71
CA ALA A 182 1.11 6.91 13.70
C ALA A 182 1.68 7.72 14.89
N ILE A 183 1.68 7.14 16.09
CA ILE A 183 2.28 7.78 17.27
C ILE A 183 3.76 8.10 17.04
N HIS A 184 4.51 7.18 16.45
CA HIS A 184 5.91 7.41 16.09
C HIS A 184 6.06 8.55 15.09
N ALA A 185 5.26 8.54 14.02
CA ALA A 185 5.29 9.54 12.96
C ALA A 185 5.00 10.95 13.51
N VAL A 186 3.91 11.14 14.27
CA VAL A 186 3.55 12.46 14.78
C VAL A 186 4.54 13.00 15.81
N LYS A 187 5.16 12.15 16.61
CA LYS A 187 6.26 12.52 17.50
C LYS A 187 7.53 12.93 16.77
N ALA A 188 7.73 12.41 15.57
CA ALA A 188 8.81 12.85 14.68
C ALA A 188 8.46 14.12 13.88
N GLY A 189 7.20 14.62 13.98
CA GLY A 189 6.73 15.80 13.26
C GLY A 189 6.09 15.50 11.90
N ASN A 190 5.91 14.22 11.55
CA ASN A 190 5.25 13.79 10.32
C ASN A 190 3.74 13.68 10.52
N ALA A 191 2.98 13.87 9.43
CA ALA A 191 1.56 13.57 9.42
C ALA A 191 1.29 12.06 9.45
N ALA A 192 0.15 11.66 10.00
CA ALA A 192 -0.28 10.27 9.98
C ALA A 192 -1.76 10.12 9.67
N ILE A 193 -2.13 8.96 9.14
CA ILE A 193 -3.51 8.51 8.91
C ILE A 193 -3.69 7.21 9.70
N MET A 194 -4.77 7.13 10.45
CA MET A 194 -5.12 5.95 11.23
C MET A 194 -5.92 4.96 10.38
N THR A 195 -5.42 3.73 10.31
CA THR A 195 -6.13 2.63 9.64
C THR A 195 -5.82 1.27 10.30
N PRO A 196 -5.79 1.19 11.66
CA PRO A 196 -5.40 -0.03 12.33
C PRO A 196 -6.33 -1.19 11.97
N GLY A 197 -5.75 -2.32 11.52
CA GLY A 197 -6.49 -3.49 11.03
C GLY A 197 -7.52 -4.02 12.01
N LYS A 198 -7.28 -3.83 13.31
CA LYS A 198 -8.22 -4.20 14.36
C LYS A 198 -9.57 -3.47 14.28
N TYR A 199 -9.63 -2.28 13.69
CA TYR A 199 -10.81 -1.41 13.67
C TYR A 199 -11.24 -0.94 12.28
N CYS A 200 -10.32 -0.93 11.31
CA CYS A 200 -10.50 -0.27 10.02
C CYS A 200 -10.49 -1.21 8.81
N TYR A 201 -10.25 -2.51 9.00
CA TYR A 201 -10.23 -3.48 7.89
C TYR A 201 -11.62 -4.05 7.67
N LEU A 202 -12.32 -3.50 6.67
CA LEU A 202 -13.73 -3.83 6.39
C LEU A 202 -13.88 -5.16 5.62
N ASP A 203 -12.80 -5.85 5.33
CA ASP A 203 -12.71 -7.18 4.73
C ASP A 203 -12.83 -8.33 5.76
N ALA A 204 -12.88 -7.99 7.06
CA ALA A 204 -13.03 -8.96 8.15
C ALA A 204 -14.48 -9.43 8.31
N TYR A 205 -14.68 -10.61 8.94
CA TYR A 205 -16.01 -11.09 9.30
C TYR A 205 -16.71 -10.13 10.27
N GLN A 206 -17.97 -9.81 9.98
CA GLN A 206 -18.78 -8.90 10.82
C GLN A 206 -19.55 -9.64 11.92
N ASP A 207 -19.74 -10.95 11.79
CA ASP A 207 -20.39 -11.85 12.73
C ASP A 207 -19.77 -13.26 12.62
N ALA A 208 -20.36 -14.24 13.25
CA ALA A 208 -19.88 -15.63 13.23
C ALA A 208 -19.64 -16.11 11.79
N PRO A 209 -18.45 -16.62 11.43
CA PRO A 209 -18.06 -16.89 10.05
C PRO A 209 -19.02 -17.80 9.28
N ASN A 210 -19.69 -18.73 9.98
CA ASN A 210 -20.66 -19.64 9.36
C ASN A 210 -22.00 -18.99 9.00
N THR A 211 -22.22 -17.72 9.37
CA THR A 211 -23.42 -16.93 9.07
C THR A 211 -23.14 -15.82 8.05
N GLN A 212 -21.90 -15.67 7.65
CA GLN A 212 -21.43 -14.56 6.82
C GLN A 212 -20.93 -15.04 5.45
N PRO A 213 -20.95 -14.18 4.43
CA PRO A 213 -20.18 -14.43 3.21
C PRO A 213 -18.70 -14.70 3.52
N LEU A 214 -18.02 -15.42 2.61
CA LEU A 214 -16.59 -15.68 2.77
C LEU A 214 -15.82 -14.37 2.87
N ALA A 215 -14.96 -14.27 3.88
CA ALA A 215 -14.05 -13.14 4.10
C ALA A 215 -12.62 -13.66 4.32
N ILE A 216 -11.63 -12.78 4.28
CA ILE A 216 -10.21 -13.13 4.47
C ILE A 216 -9.95 -13.74 5.86
N GLY A 217 -10.74 -13.32 6.85
CA GLY A 217 -10.57 -13.71 8.25
C GLY A 217 -10.85 -12.54 9.19
N GLY A 218 -10.29 -12.58 10.39
CA GLY A 218 -10.49 -11.50 11.36
C GLY A 218 -11.91 -11.45 11.93
N TYR A 219 -12.19 -10.41 12.73
CA TYR A 219 -13.50 -10.18 13.30
C TYR A 219 -13.67 -8.70 13.63
N LEU A 220 -14.56 -8.02 12.92
CA LEU A 220 -14.83 -6.60 13.06
C LEU A 220 -16.35 -6.37 13.10
N THR A 221 -16.91 -6.29 14.30
CA THR A 221 -18.31 -5.93 14.47
C THR A 221 -18.53 -4.42 14.36
N LEU A 222 -19.78 -4.02 14.17
CA LEU A 222 -20.21 -2.63 14.16
C LEU A 222 -19.80 -1.89 15.44
N GLU A 223 -20.02 -2.49 16.60
CA GLU A 223 -19.65 -1.93 17.90
C GLU A 223 -18.15 -1.73 18.03
N LYS A 224 -17.37 -2.70 17.54
CA LYS A 224 -15.91 -2.64 17.60
C LYS A 224 -15.37 -1.54 16.69
N ALA A 225 -15.85 -1.42 15.46
CA ALA A 225 -15.49 -0.31 14.57
C ALA A 225 -15.88 1.04 15.19
N TYR A 226 -17.10 1.15 15.74
CA TYR A 226 -17.59 2.37 16.38
C TYR A 226 -16.82 2.76 17.65
N SER A 227 -16.19 1.79 18.33
CA SER A 227 -15.41 2.07 19.55
C SER A 227 -14.03 2.64 19.29
N PHE A 228 -13.61 2.77 18.05
CA PHE A 228 -12.29 3.27 17.70
C PHE A 228 -12.20 4.78 17.94
N GLU A 229 -11.24 5.19 18.77
CA GLU A 229 -10.87 6.59 18.95
C GLU A 229 -9.54 6.84 18.20
N PRO A 230 -9.58 7.63 17.11
CA PRO A 230 -8.42 7.73 16.22
C PRO A 230 -7.30 8.62 16.77
N VAL A 231 -7.54 9.37 17.84
CA VAL A 231 -6.54 10.23 18.46
C VAL A 231 -6.17 9.69 19.83
N PRO A 232 -5.04 8.99 19.97
CA PRO A 232 -4.61 8.45 21.26
C PRO A 232 -4.43 9.52 22.34
N ASP A 233 -4.93 9.26 23.55
CA ASP A 233 -4.80 10.15 24.71
C ASP A 233 -3.35 10.48 25.10
N SER A 234 -2.39 9.72 24.61
CA SER A 234 -0.95 9.88 24.85
C SER A 234 -0.32 11.03 24.05
N LEU A 235 -1.04 11.61 23.09
CA LEU A 235 -0.53 12.66 22.20
C LEU A 235 -0.79 14.04 22.79
N SER A 236 0.16 14.96 22.60
CA SER A 236 -0.07 16.39 22.86
C SER A 236 -1.05 16.97 21.81
N THR A 237 -1.56 18.17 22.08
CA THR A 237 -2.44 18.87 21.14
C THR A 237 -1.77 19.08 19.77
N GLU A 238 -0.48 19.41 19.77
CA GLU A 238 0.31 19.63 18.56
C GLU A 238 0.52 18.33 17.78
N GLU A 239 0.83 17.23 18.47
CA GLU A 239 0.97 15.90 17.85
C GLU A 239 -0.37 15.40 17.30
N ALA A 240 -1.45 15.55 18.07
CA ALA A 240 -2.81 15.18 17.66
C ALA A 240 -3.25 15.90 16.37
N ALA A 241 -2.84 17.17 16.18
CA ALA A 241 -3.14 17.93 14.97
C ALA A 241 -2.47 17.39 13.70
N LEU A 242 -1.47 16.49 13.84
CA LEU A 242 -0.82 15.80 12.72
C LEU A 242 -1.56 14.53 12.29
N ILE A 243 -2.51 14.03 13.09
CA ILE A 243 -3.42 12.97 12.66
C ILE A 243 -4.41 13.56 11.67
N LYS A 244 -4.33 13.15 10.41
CA LYS A 244 -5.12 13.70 9.31
C LYS A 244 -6.52 13.12 9.21
N GLY A 245 -6.74 11.94 9.78
CA GLY A 245 -8.02 11.25 9.76
C GLY A 245 -7.88 9.75 9.88
N VAL A 246 -8.97 9.08 9.50
CA VAL A 246 -9.11 7.62 9.52
C VAL A 246 -9.40 7.13 8.12
N GLN A 247 -8.90 5.94 7.77
CA GLN A 247 -9.26 5.23 6.56
C GLN A 247 -9.82 3.85 6.89
N GLY A 248 -10.93 3.48 6.26
CA GLY A 248 -11.41 2.10 6.21
C GLY A 248 -10.80 1.39 4.99
N ASN A 249 -10.19 0.21 5.20
CA ASN A 249 -9.58 -0.57 4.13
C ASN A 249 -10.57 -1.61 3.62
N VAL A 250 -10.69 -1.70 2.29
CA VAL A 250 -11.59 -2.63 1.59
C VAL A 250 -10.76 -3.47 0.63
N TRP A 251 -10.06 -4.47 1.18
CA TRP A 251 -9.31 -5.44 0.40
C TRP A 251 -10.26 -6.47 -0.19
N THR A 252 -10.23 -6.64 -1.52
CA THR A 252 -11.30 -7.32 -2.26
C THR A 252 -10.96 -8.76 -2.66
N GLU A 253 -9.94 -9.38 -2.09
CA GLU A 253 -9.51 -10.75 -2.41
C GLU A 253 -10.66 -11.77 -2.30
N TYR A 254 -11.60 -11.53 -1.39
CA TYR A 254 -12.76 -12.38 -1.15
C TYR A 254 -14.10 -11.72 -1.50
N MET A 255 -14.10 -10.60 -2.22
CA MET A 255 -15.30 -9.85 -2.62
C MET A 255 -15.51 -9.92 -4.14
N PRO A 256 -16.06 -11.02 -4.67
CA PRO A 256 -16.14 -11.26 -6.10
C PRO A 256 -17.20 -10.43 -6.83
N THR A 257 -18.07 -9.73 -6.11
CA THR A 257 -19.16 -8.94 -6.72
C THR A 257 -19.33 -7.59 -6.01
N PRO A 258 -19.87 -6.57 -6.72
CA PRO A 258 -20.20 -5.27 -6.09
C PRO A 258 -21.13 -5.41 -4.88
N GLU A 259 -22.13 -6.28 -4.92
CA GLU A 259 -23.09 -6.49 -3.83
C GLU A 259 -22.38 -7.05 -2.58
N HIS A 260 -21.38 -7.94 -2.78
CA HIS A 260 -20.58 -8.43 -1.67
C HIS A 260 -19.71 -7.30 -1.09
N THR A 261 -19.14 -6.47 -1.94
CA THR A 261 -18.37 -5.30 -1.50
C THR A 261 -19.23 -4.33 -0.71
N GLU A 262 -20.44 -4.00 -1.20
CA GLU A 262 -21.39 -3.16 -0.47
C GLU A 262 -21.77 -3.77 0.90
N TYR A 263 -22.01 -5.08 0.94
CA TYR A 263 -22.30 -5.78 2.19
C TYR A 263 -21.16 -5.64 3.21
N MET A 264 -19.91 -5.75 2.77
CA MET A 264 -18.75 -5.64 3.64
C MET A 264 -18.50 -4.20 4.11
N ILE A 265 -18.81 -3.20 3.27
CA ILE A 265 -18.60 -1.79 3.58
C ILE A 265 -19.69 -1.24 4.52
N TYR A 266 -20.96 -1.54 4.22
CA TYR A 266 -22.10 -0.95 4.93
C TYR A 266 -22.68 -1.91 5.99
N PRO A 267 -22.99 -1.41 7.22
CA PRO A 267 -22.93 0.00 7.66
C PRO A 267 -21.58 0.43 8.24
N LEU A 268 -20.55 -0.40 8.27
CA LEU A 268 -19.29 -0.15 8.97
C LEU A 268 -18.62 1.17 8.55
N SER A 269 -18.58 1.47 7.26
CA SER A 269 -17.95 2.70 6.73
C SER A 269 -18.65 3.99 7.18
N LEU A 270 -19.93 3.93 7.51
CA LEU A 270 -20.71 5.11 7.93
C LEU A 270 -20.36 5.59 9.34
N ILE A 271 -19.64 4.79 10.12
CA ILE A 271 -19.26 5.12 11.50
C ILE A 271 -18.14 6.14 11.53
N HIS A 272 -17.31 6.18 10.51
CA HIS A 272 -16.14 7.05 10.44
C HIS A 272 -16.39 8.37 9.68
N ILE A 273 -17.64 8.66 9.34
CA ILE A 273 -18.06 9.89 8.67
C ILE A 273 -18.42 10.97 9.70
#